data_f49052dbe007cb1dcdafc492edc73822
#
_entry.id   f49052dbe007cb1dcdafc492edc73822
#
_cell.length_a   1.000
_cell.length_b   1.000
_cell.length_c   1.000
_cell.angle_alpha   90.00
_cell.angle_beta   90.00
_cell.angle_gamma   90.00
#
_symmetry.space_group_name_H-M   'P 1'
#
loop_
_entity.id
_entity.type
_entity.pdbx_description
1 polymer ?
#
loop_
_entity_poly.entity_id
_entity_poly.type
_entity_poly.pdbx_seq_one_letter_code
_entity_poly.pdbx_strand_id
1 'polypeptide(L)'
;MLNDPEEEHDCFADNTHNSHFYDALGIQNVYHGRYTTTDGRTIEVPSLASLAQGKNAEIHGDMAAKLEATMTAMQVMKDRADTGVESYDQMIGYGNDEGNAVVQAAIDALVDQTRSIEQLVAVLGAAEITVEGSDSLDNPGAVFQ
;
A
#
# COMPACT_ATOMS: atom_id res chain seq x y z
N MET A 1 3.65 -7.55 14.30
CA MET A 1 3.43 -8.09 12.94
C MET A 1 4.64 -8.90 12.47
N LEU A 2 5.78 -8.31 12.07
CA LEU A 2 6.95 -9.15 11.73
C LEU A 2 7.40 -9.96 12.93
N ASN A 3 7.72 -11.23 12.71
CA ASN A 3 8.03 -12.24 13.71
C ASN A 3 6.84 -12.70 14.58
N ASP A 4 5.61 -12.40 14.19
CA ASP A 4 4.41 -12.86 14.89
C ASP A 4 3.31 -13.27 13.89
N PRO A 5 3.22 -14.58 13.52
CA PRO A 5 2.21 -15.09 12.61
C PRO A 5 0.76 -14.91 13.08
N GLU A 6 0.53 -14.82 14.39
CA GLU A 6 -0.81 -14.66 14.96
C GLU A 6 -1.38 -13.23 14.74
N GLU A 7 -0.54 -12.27 14.39
CA GLU A 7 -0.93 -10.90 14.05
C GLU A 7 -1.40 -10.77 12.58
N GLU A 8 -1.58 -11.86 11.89
CA GLU A 8 -2.14 -11.90 10.55
C GLU A 8 -3.63 -11.50 10.57
N HIS A 9 -3.98 -10.51 9.75
CA HIS A 9 -5.30 -9.87 9.80
C HIS A 9 -6.42 -10.75 9.21
N ASP A 10 -6.12 -11.63 8.27
CA ASP A 10 -7.10 -12.50 7.58
C ASP A 10 -6.68 -13.99 7.67
N CYS A 11 -6.25 -14.40 8.87
CA CYS A 11 -5.62 -15.69 9.13
C CYS A 11 -6.54 -16.88 8.84
N PHE A 12 -7.85 -16.79 9.11
CA PHE A 12 -8.77 -17.89 8.91
C PHE A 12 -8.97 -18.25 7.42
N ALA A 13 -8.78 -17.29 6.53
CA ALA A 13 -8.90 -17.50 5.09
C ALA A 13 -7.54 -17.68 4.42
N ASP A 14 -6.43 -17.50 5.16
CA ASP A 14 -5.05 -17.46 4.63
C ASP A 14 -4.94 -16.53 3.40
N ASN A 15 -5.59 -15.36 3.50
CA ASN A 15 -5.82 -14.46 2.37
C ASN A 15 -5.26 -13.04 2.57
N THR A 16 -4.48 -12.81 3.62
CA THR A 16 -3.97 -11.49 3.99
C THR A 16 -3.15 -10.84 2.88
N HIS A 17 -2.38 -11.61 2.12
CA HIS A 17 -1.64 -11.13 0.96
C HIS A 17 -2.54 -10.48 -0.11
N ASN A 18 -3.72 -11.05 -0.36
CA ASN A 18 -4.71 -10.46 -1.26
C ASN A 18 -5.38 -9.23 -0.66
N SER A 19 -5.76 -9.29 0.62
CA SER A 19 -6.37 -8.16 1.32
C SER A 19 -5.50 -6.92 1.21
N HIS A 20 -4.23 -7.00 1.58
CA HIS A 20 -3.29 -5.89 1.46
C HIS A 20 -3.04 -5.41 0.03
N PHE A 21 -2.92 -6.35 -0.92
CA PHE A 21 -2.75 -6.00 -2.33
C PHE A 21 -3.95 -5.20 -2.86
N TYR A 22 -5.18 -5.66 -2.60
CA TYR A 22 -6.37 -4.99 -3.13
C TYR A 22 -6.70 -3.69 -2.38
N ASP A 23 -6.33 -3.54 -1.12
CA ASP A 23 -6.39 -2.27 -0.41
C ASP A 23 -5.47 -1.22 -1.05
N ALA A 24 -4.23 -1.57 -1.32
CA ALA A 24 -3.28 -0.69 -2.03
C ALA A 24 -3.77 -0.36 -3.45
N LEU A 25 -4.28 -1.35 -4.18
CA LEU A 25 -4.87 -1.15 -5.51
C LEU A 25 -6.08 -0.20 -5.45
N GLY A 26 -6.90 -0.29 -4.39
CA GLY A 26 -8.01 0.63 -4.15
C GLY A 26 -7.56 2.08 -4.06
N ILE A 27 -6.49 2.36 -3.32
CA ILE A 27 -5.89 3.70 -3.22
C ILE A 27 -5.41 4.19 -4.59
N GLN A 28 -4.69 3.35 -5.33
CA GLN A 28 -4.22 3.68 -6.68
C GLN A 28 -5.38 3.98 -7.63
N ASN A 29 -6.43 3.17 -7.61
CA ASN A 29 -7.63 3.34 -8.43
C ASN A 29 -8.33 4.69 -8.15
N VAL A 30 -8.46 5.07 -6.88
CA VAL A 30 -9.05 6.36 -6.48
C VAL A 30 -8.20 7.53 -6.99
N TYR A 31 -6.89 7.45 -6.84
CA TYR A 31 -5.98 8.50 -7.32
C TYR A 31 -6.07 8.68 -8.83
N HIS A 32 -6.02 7.60 -9.59
CA HIS A 32 -6.07 7.65 -11.06
C HIS A 32 -7.49 7.79 -11.62
N GLY A 33 -8.53 7.66 -10.79
CA GLY A 33 -9.92 7.67 -11.26
C GLY A 33 -10.21 6.52 -12.24
N ARG A 34 -9.59 5.37 -12.01
CA ARG A 34 -9.64 4.22 -12.91
C ARG A 34 -9.92 2.94 -12.14
N TYR A 35 -10.86 2.14 -12.63
CA TYR A 35 -11.19 0.85 -12.06
C TYR A 35 -11.39 -0.19 -13.17
N THR A 36 -10.79 -1.35 -13.02
CA THR A 36 -11.03 -2.49 -13.91
C THR A 36 -11.93 -3.51 -13.20
N THR A 37 -13.09 -3.74 -13.77
CA THR A 37 -14.08 -4.69 -13.24
C THR A 37 -13.62 -6.13 -13.42
N THR A 38 -14.24 -7.06 -12.69
CA THR A 38 -13.91 -8.51 -12.75
C THR A 38 -14.17 -9.15 -14.12
N ASP A 39 -15.04 -8.53 -14.95
CA ASP A 39 -15.27 -8.93 -16.34
C ASP A 39 -14.33 -8.22 -17.35
N GLY A 40 -13.33 -7.50 -16.86
CA GLY A 40 -12.27 -6.87 -17.66
C GLY A 40 -12.63 -5.51 -18.27
N ARG A 41 -13.78 -4.92 -17.94
CA ARG A 41 -14.12 -3.56 -18.39
C ARG A 41 -13.38 -2.52 -17.56
N THR A 42 -12.84 -1.50 -18.24
CA THR A 42 -12.24 -0.35 -17.55
C THR A 42 -13.26 0.78 -17.45
N ILE A 43 -13.42 1.33 -16.25
CA ILE A 43 -14.20 2.52 -15.94
C ILE A 43 -13.22 3.64 -15.63
N GLU A 44 -13.37 4.77 -16.29
CA GLU A 44 -12.55 5.97 -16.05
C GLU A 44 -13.45 7.16 -15.70
N VAL A 45 -13.02 7.94 -14.73
CA VAL A 45 -13.71 9.13 -14.23
C VAL A 45 -12.71 10.27 -14.02
N PRO A 46 -13.15 11.54 -13.84
CA PRO A 46 -12.25 12.61 -13.44
C PRO A 46 -11.44 12.21 -12.21
N SER A 47 -10.11 12.42 -12.26
CA SER A 47 -9.18 11.85 -11.29
C SER A 47 -8.48 12.93 -10.46
N LEU A 48 -8.05 12.55 -9.25
CA LEU A 48 -7.13 13.36 -8.45
C LEU A 48 -5.80 13.55 -9.18
N ALA A 49 -5.34 12.56 -9.94
CA ALA A 49 -4.14 12.63 -10.76
C ALA A 49 -4.19 13.77 -11.79
N SER A 50 -5.30 13.92 -12.52
CA SER A 50 -5.45 15.01 -13.50
C SER A 50 -5.52 16.39 -12.82
N LEU A 51 -6.15 16.46 -11.65
CA LEU A 51 -6.21 17.70 -10.87
C LEU A 51 -4.82 18.08 -10.33
N ALA A 52 -4.09 17.12 -9.77
CA ALA A 52 -2.72 17.28 -9.27
C ALA A 52 -1.77 17.70 -10.41
N GLN A 53 -1.83 17.02 -11.55
CA GLN A 53 -1.06 17.35 -12.74
C GLN A 53 -1.26 18.80 -13.18
N GLY A 54 -2.49 19.28 -13.15
CA GLY A 54 -2.81 20.68 -13.51
C GLY A 54 -2.32 21.73 -12.49
N LYS A 55 -2.15 21.33 -11.23
CA LYS A 55 -1.69 22.24 -10.17
C LYS A 55 -0.18 22.19 -9.96
N ASN A 56 0.40 21.01 -9.91
CA ASN A 56 1.83 20.78 -9.72
C ASN A 56 2.24 19.42 -10.30
N ALA A 57 2.86 19.43 -11.48
CA ALA A 57 3.26 18.24 -12.20
C ALA A 57 4.36 17.42 -11.48
N GLU A 58 5.21 18.06 -10.67
CA GLU A 58 6.25 17.39 -9.90
C GLU A 58 5.64 16.53 -8.78
N ILE A 59 4.72 17.09 -8.00
CA ILE A 59 4.01 16.36 -6.93
C ILE A 59 3.13 15.25 -7.52
N HIS A 60 2.48 15.49 -8.68
CA HIS A 60 1.79 14.41 -9.39
C HIS A 60 2.74 13.27 -9.77
N GLY A 61 3.91 13.60 -10.31
CA GLY A 61 4.92 12.61 -10.72
C GLY A 61 5.45 11.80 -9.53
N ASP A 62 5.74 12.46 -8.40
CA ASP A 62 6.16 11.80 -7.17
C ASP A 62 5.07 10.85 -6.64
N MET A 63 3.83 11.33 -6.52
CA MET A 63 2.71 10.51 -6.05
C MET A 63 2.49 9.28 -6.95
N ALA A 64 2.51 9.45 -8.27
CA ALA A 64 2.34 8.34 -9.21
C ALA A 64 3.46 7.30 -9.07
N ALA A 65 4.71 7.75 -8.90
CA ALA A 65 5.85 6.86 -8.70
C ALA A 65 5.77 6.09 -7.37
N LYS A 66 5.30 6.72 -6.29
CA LYS A 66 5.13 6.05 -4.99
C LYS A 66 4.01 5.01 -5.02
N LEU A 67 2.87 5.32 -5.65
CA LEU A 67 1.80 4.35 -5.87
C LEU A 67 2.27 3.12 -6.65
N GLU A 68 3.05 3.33 -7.72
CA GLU A 68 3.61 2.23 -8.52
C GLU A 68 4.62 1.40 -7.72
N ALA A 69 5.46 2.03 -6.90
CA ALA A 69 6.40 1.34 -6.02
C ALA A 69 5.65 0.47 -4.99
N THR A 70 4.58 1.01 -4.38
CA THR A 70 3.73 0.25 -3.46
C THR A 70 3.10 -0.96 -4.15
N MET A 71 2.51 -0.77 -5.33
CA MET A 71 1.90 -1.88 -6.06
C MET A 71 2.93 -2.95 -6.47
N THR A 72 4.15 -2.52 -6.82
CA THR A 72 5.24 -3.46 -7.14
C THR A 72 5.62 -4.31 -5.92
N ALA A 73 5.78 -3.70 -4.75
CA ALA A 73 6.11 -4.41 -3.52
C ALA A 73 4.97 -5.35 -3.08
N MET A 74 3.72 -4.89 -3.16
CA MET A 74 2.53 -5.70 -2.87
C MET A 74 2.40 -6.88 -3.84
N GLN A 75 2.74 -6.69 -5.13
CA GLN A 75 2.70 -7.77 -6.12
C GLN A 75 3.74 -8.86 -5.80
N VAL A 76 4.95 -8.47 -5.38
CA VAL A 76 5.99 -9.44 -4.97
C VAL A 76 5.51 -10.30 -3.79
N MET A 77 4.92 -9.66 -2.79
CA MET A 77 4.34 -10.36 -1.63
C MET A 77 3.21 -11.31 -2.05
N LYS A 78 2.29 -10.80 -2.86
CA LYS A 78 1.15 -11.57 -3.38
C LYS A 78 1.60 -12.76 -4.23
N ASP A 79 2.50 -12.57 -5.18
CA ASP A 79 3.00 -13.64 -6.06
C ASP A 79 3.68 -14.74 -5.27
N ARG A 80 4.38 -14.40 -4.19
CA ARG A 80 5.06 -15.35 -3.32
C ARG A 80 4.07 -16.30 -2.63
N ALA A 81 2.92 -15.79 -2.19
CA ALA A 81 1.83 -16.59 -1.64
C ALA A 81 1.07 -17.36 -2.73
N ASP A 82 0.63 -16.69 -3.80
CA ASP A 82 -0.16 -17.32 -4.87
C ASP A 82 0.57 -18.46 -5.59
N THR A 83 1.89 -18.37 -5.70
CA THR A 83 2.71 -19.42 -6.34
C THR A 83 3.10 -20.53 -5.38
N GLY A 84 2.70 -20.44 -4.10
CA GLY A 84 2.96 -21.45 -3.08
C GLY A 84 4.43 -21.51 -2.64
N VAL A 85 5.18 -20.43 -2.79
CA VAL A 85 6.53 -20.33 -2.22
C VAL A 85 6.45 -20.31 -0.71
N GLU A 86 5.59 -19.45 -0.15
CA GLU A 86 5.22 -19.39 1.27
C GLU A 86 3.95 -18.57 1.47
N SER A 87 3.13 -18.90 2.45
CA SER A 87 1.96 -18.13 2.85
C SER A 87 2.34 -16.85 3.61
N TYR A 88 1.38 -15.96 3.83
CA TYR A 88 1.67 -14.68 4.48
C TYR A 88 2.12 -14.85 5.94
N ASP A 89 1.49 -15.74 6.69
CA ASP A 89 1.89 -16.09 8.05
C ASP A 89 3.34 -16.62 8.13
N GLN A 90 3.74 -17.41 7.12
CA GLN A 90 5.12 -17.87 6.99
C GLN A 90 6.08 -16.72 6.69
N MET A 91 5.68 -15.78 5.81
CA MET A 91 6.49 -14.58 5.51
C MET A 91 6.76 -13.75 6.76
N ILE A 92 5.78 -13.58 7.64
CA ILE A 92 5.93 -12.83 8.89
C ILE A 92 6.45 -13.68 10.05
N GLY A 93 6.73 -14.98 9.80
CA GLY A 93 7.20 -15.92 10.81
C GLY A 93 8.57 -15.57 11.40
N TYR A 94 8.77 -15.97 12.67
CA TYR A 94 10.05 -15.76 13.36
C TYR A 94 11.20 -16.49 12.67
N GLY A 95 12.28 -15.76 12.40
CA GLY A 95 13.49 -16.32 11.76
C GLY A 95 13.38 -16.52 10.25
N ASN A 96 12.30 -16.04 9.62
CA ASN A 96 12.18 -16.00 8.17
C ASN A 96 12.66 -14.65 7.64
N ASP A 97 13.96 -14.44 7.59
CA ASP A 97 14.56 -13.16 7.17
C ASP A 97 14.15 -12.76 5.74
N GLU A 98 13.99 -13.73 4.84
CA GLU A 98 13.63 -13.47 3.45
C GLU A 98 12.15 -13.05 3.30
N GLY A 99 11.23 -13.77 3.92
CA GLY A 99 9.82 -13.42 3.95
C GLY A 99 9.57 -12.09 4.66
N ASN A 100 10.21 -11.89 5.82
CA ASN A 100 10.15 -10.64 6.56
C ASN A 100 10.63 -9.45 5.72
N ALA A 101 11.69 -9.61 4.93
CA ALA A 101 12.19 -8.55 4.05
C ALA A 101 11.18 -8.19 2.94
N VAL A 102 10.45 -9.16 2.40
CA VAL A 102 9.40 -8.92 1.41
C VAL A 102 8.25 -8.09 2.00
N VAL A 103 7.77 -8.49 3.17
CA VAL A 103 6.69 -7.74 3.86
C VAL A 103 7.17 -6.36 4.30
N GLN A 104 8.41 -6.24 4.80
CA GLN A 104 8.99 -4.95 5.18
C GLN A 104 9.08 -4.00 3.98
N ALA A 105 9.45 -4.49 2.80
CA ALA A 105 9.50 -3.65 1.60
C ALA A 105 8.12 -3.09 1.22
N ALA A 106 7.04 -3.86 1.41
CA ALA A 106 5.69 -3.38 1.20
C ALA A 106 5.29 -2.31 2.24
N ILE A 107 5.65 -2.50 3.50
CA ILE A 107 5.43 -1.52 4.58
C ILE A 107 6.17 -0.22 4.27
N ASP A 108 7.45 -0.28 3.92
CA ASP A 108 8.28 0.89 3.62
C ASP A 108 7.70 1.69 2.44
N ALA A 109 7.22 1.00 1.39
CA ALA A 109 6.59 1.65 0.24
C ALA A 109 5.27 2.35 0.62
N LEU A 110 4.44 1.74 1.48
CA LEU A 110 3.22 2.37 2.02
C LEU A 110 3.53 3.62 2.83
N VAL A 111 4.54 3.57 3.70
CA VAL A 111 4.96 4.74 4.50
C VAL A 111 5.44 5.87 3.60
N ASP A 112 6.25 5.56 2.59
CA ASP A 112 6.71 6.55 1.61
C ASP A 112 5.55 7.16 0.81
N GLN A 113 4.57 6.36 0.42
CA GLN A 113 3.36 6.80 -0.25
C GLN A 113 2.55 7.80 0.60
N THR A 114 2.43 7.55 1.91
CA THR A 114 1.70 8.44 2.83
C THR A 114 2.27 9.85 2.83
N ARG A 115 3.60 9.99 2.79
CA ARG A 115 4.26 11.30 2.70
C ARG A 115 3.91 12.06 1.41
N SER A 116 3.79 11.36 0.29
CA SER A 116 3.36 11.95 -0.98
C SER A 116 1.88 12.36 -0.95
N ILE A 117 1.03 11.64 -0.23
CA ILE A 117 -0.37 12.00 0.00
C ILE A 117 -0.46 13.33 0.77
N GLU A 118 0.33 13.53 1.81
CA GLU A 118 0.36 14.80 2.56
C GLU A 118 0.72 16.00 1.67
N GLN A 119 1.73 15.84 0.83
CA GLN A 119 2.13 16.88 -0.13
C GLN A 119 1.03 17.15 -1.16
N LEU A 120 0.36 16.11 -1.64
CA LEU A 120 -0.76 16.21 -2.57
C LEU A 120 -1.93 16.98 -1.95
N VAL A 121 -2.30 16.67 -0.70
CA VAL A 121 -3.36 17.36 0.05
C VAL A 121 -3.08 18.87 0.13
N ALA A 122 -1.85 19.25 0.47
CA ALA A 122 -1.42 20.65 0.55
C ALA A 122 -1.57 21.38 -0.81
N VAL A 123 -1.18 20.75 -1.92
CA VAL A 123 -1.28 21.31 -3.28
C VAL A 123 -2.73 21.44 -3.74
N LEU A 124 -3.58 20.49 -3.38
CA LEU A 124 -5.00 20.52 -3.73
C LEU A 124 -5.77 21.59 -2.94
N GLY A 125 -5.18 22.14 -1.87
CA GLY A 125 -5.81 23.17 -1.04
C GLY A 125 -6.92 22.58 -0.16
N ALA A 126 -6.91 21.29 0.09
CA ALA A 126 -7.70 20.69 1.15
C ALA A 126 -7.16 21.20 2.50
N ALA A 127 -8.04 21.41 3.49
CA ALA A 127 -7.62 21.78 4.84
C ALA A 127 -6.58 20.75 5.34
N GLU A 128 -5.63 21.19 6.19
CA GLU A 128 -4.66 20.27 6.79
C GLU A 128 -5.40 19.03 7.29
N ILE A 129 -5.26 17.94 6.54
CA ILE A 129 -5.63 16.65 7.03
C ILE A 129 -4.46 16.26 7.91
N THR A 130 -4.61 16.42 9.21
CA THR A 130 -3.78 15.67 10.13
C THR A 130 -4.17 14.21 9.88
N VAL A 131 -3.39 13.51 9.08
CA VAL A 131 -3.43 12.06 9.13
C VAL A 131 -3.08 11.77 10.59
N GLU A 132 -4.07 11.38 11.39
CA GLU A 132 -3.76 10.84 12.71
C GLU A 132 -2.84 9.65 12.42
N GLY A 133 -1.53 9.94 12.43
CA GLY A 133 -0.53 8.90 12.43
C GLY A 133 -0.84 8.07 13.65
N SER A 134 -1.29 6.84 13.44
CA SER A 134 -1.08 5.87 14.50
C SER A 134 0.42 5.92 14.79
N ASP A 135 0.81 5.75 16.05
CA ASP A 135 2.22 5.68 16.43
C ASP A 135 3.04 4.72 15.51
N SER A 136 2.32 3.85 14.77
CA SER A 136 2.85 2.94 13.76
C SER A 136 3.43 3.60 12.51
N LEU A 137 2.99 4.80 12.11
CA LEU A 137 3.54 5.49 10.95
C LEU A 137 4.90 6.13 11.28
N ASP A 138 5.04 6.66 12.49
CA ASP A 138 6.27 7.30 12.94
C ASP A 138 7.25 6.32 13.60
N ASN A 139 6.74 5.20 14.13
CA ASN A 139 7.52 4.15 14.76
C ASN A 139 6.82 2.78 14.61
N PRO A 140 7.01 2.11 13.47
CA PRO A 140 6.38 0.80 13.20
C PRO A 140 6.67 -0.28 14.26
N GLY A 141 7.77 -0.14 15.00
CA GLY A 141 8.13 -1.04 16.10
C GLY A 141 7.44 -0.74 17.44
N ALA A 142 6.69 0.37 17.58
CA ALA A 142 6.05 0.73 18.84
C ALA A 142 4.68 0.06 19.04
N VAL A 143 4.08 -0.46 17.98
CA VAL A 143 2.73 -1.05 18.00
C VAL A 143 2.70 -2.44 18.66
N PHE A 144 3.85 -3.05 18.86
CA PHE A 144 4.01 -4.45 19.28
C PHE A 144 4.88 -4.57 20.55
N GLN A 145 4.70 -3.67 21.52
CA GLN A 145 5.31 -3.78 22.86
C GLN A 145 4.33 -4.30 23.87
#